data_ce4640c64be127ab52630b62b59a3a7a
#
_entry.id   ce4640c64be127ab52630b62b59a3a7a
#
_cell.length_a   1.000
_cell.length_b   1.000
_cell.length_c   1.000
_cell.angle_alpha   90.00
_cell.angle_beta   90.00
_cell.angle_gamma   90.00
#
_symmetry.space_group_name_H-M   'P 1'
#
loop_
_entity.id
_entity.type
_entity.pdbx_description
1 polymer ?
#
loop_
_entity_poly.entity_id
_entity_poly.type
_entity_poly.pdbx_seq_one_letter_code
_entity_poly.pdbx_strand_id
1 'polypeptide(L)'
;MLKKLLKHEWEASWKIPTILIGILLVISLFAGLTFAAPVWESEMHGLSFLLVLVWMLYYFAIIGVSIGVVLYLAIRFYKNMYTDEGYLTHTLPVTSHQLLWSKMIPMAAWNIIATIGILISVAIFGLMAIGFLQPDGMGIWETITYMAEE
;
A
#
# COMPACT_ATOMS: atom_id res chain seq x y z
N MET A 1 14.19 -27.98 -5.41
CA MET A 1 13.87 -27.21 -6.62
C MET A 1 12.88 -26.07 -6.36
N LEU A 2 11.79 -26.28 -5.64
CA LEU A 2 10.76 -25.28 -5.34
C LEU A 2 11.32 -23.97 -4.71
N LYS A 3 12.26 -24.06 -3.77
CA LYS A 3 12.90 -22.87 -3.15
C LYS A 3 13.64 -21.95 -4.12
N LYS A 4 14.29 -22.52 -5.15
CA LYS A 4 15.00 -21.74 -6.17
C LYS A 4 14.03 -21.02 -7.10
N LEU A 5 12.93 -21.68 -7.46
CA LEU A 5 11.86 -21.10 -8.28
C LEU A 5 11.15 -19.95 -7.52
N LEU A 6 10.82 -20.18 -6.25
CA LEU A 6 10.23 -19.14 -5.37
C LEU A 6 11.13 -17.90 -5.25
N LYS A 7 12.44 -18.11 -5.04
CA LYS A 7 13.40 -17.01 -4.94
C LYS A 7 13.44 -16.18 -6.22
N HIS A 8 13.48 -16.84 -7.37
CA HIS A 8 13.54 -16.15 -8.66
C HIS A 8 12.27 -15.34 -8.94
N GLU A 9 11.09 -15.92 -8.67
CA GLU A 9 9.81 -15.23 -8.82
C GLU A 9 9.68 -14.03 -7.85
N TRP A 10 10.20 -14.17 -6.63
CA TRP A 10 10.24 -13.10 -5.65
C TRP A 10 11.12 -11.93 -6.12
N GLU A 11 12.35 -12.22 -6.55
CA GLU A 11 13.30 -11.23 -7.07
C GLU A 11 12.79 -10.53 -8.34
N ALA A 12 11.98 -11.22 -9.13
CA ALA A 12 11.41 -10.65 -10.34
C ALA A 12 10.16 -9.78 -10.11
N SER A 13 9.42 -10.01 -9.01
CA SER A 13 8.13 -9.34 -8.73
C SER A 13 8.19 -8.19 -7.73
N TRP A 14 9.29 -8.01 -7.00
CA TRP A 14 9.35 -7.06 -5.87
C TRP A 14 9.34 -5.58 -6.27
N LYS A 15 9.88 -5.24 -7.45
CA LYS A 15 10.13 -3.86 -7.84
C LYS A 15 8.86 -2.99 -7.89
N ILE A 16 7.83 -3.43 -8.60
CA ILE A 16 6.63 -2.62 -8.86
C ILE A 16 5.76 -2.47 -7.60
N PRO A 17 5.42 -3.54 -6.85
CA PRO A 17 4.67 -3.38 -5.61
C PRO A 17 5.39 -2.50 -4.58
N THR A 18 6.71 -2.65 -4.43
CA THR A 18 7.50 -1.85 -3.49
C THR A 18 7.48 -0.37 -3.86
N ILE A 19 7.62 -0.03 -5.15
CA ILE A 19 7.54 1.36 -5.61
C ILE A 19 6.15 1.94 -5.35
N LEU A 20 5.08 1.20 -5.64
CA LEU A 20 3.71 1.66 -5.41
C LEU A 20 3.42 1.92 -3.93
N ILE A 21 3.86 1.03 -3.05
CA ILE A 21 3.73 1.20 -1.59
C ILE A 21 4.57 2.40 -1.13
N GLY A 22 5.80 2.54 -1.62
CA GLY A 22 6.67 3.68 -1.30
C GLY A 22 6.05 5.02 -1.67
N ILE A 23 5.49 5.14 -2.87
CA ILE A 23 4.77 6.34 -3.33
C ILE A 23 3.58 6.62 -2.41
N LEU A 24 2.79 5.60 -2.04
CA LEU A 24 1.65 5.75 -1.14
C LEU A 24 2.08 6.29 0.23
N LEU A 25 3.16 5.76 0.81
CA LEU A 25 3.69 6.23 2.09
C LEU A 25 4.15 7.69 2.02
N VAL A 26 4.80 8.10 0.95
CA VAL A 26 5.20 9.50 0.73
C VAL A 26 3.96 10.39 0.64
N ILE A 27 2.96 10.01 -0.15
CA ILE A 27 1.71 10.78 -0.26
C ILE A 27 1.01 10.88 1.11
N SER A 28 0.99 9.80 1.91
CA SER A 28 0.36 9.83 3.24
C SER A 28 1.07 10.77 4.20
N LEU A 29 2.41 10.85 4.14
CA LEU A 29 3.18 11.81 4.93
C LEU A 29 2.86 13.26 4.53
N PHE A 30 2.84 13.56 3.23
CA PHE A 30 2.47 14.88 2.75
C PHE A 30 1.04 15.26 3.14
N ALA A 31 0.09 14.34 2.96
CA ALA A 31 -1.30 14.55 3.37
C ALA A 31 -1.43 14.75 4.89
N GLY A 32 -0.67 14.00 5.69
CA GLY A 32 -0.63 14.18 7.14
C GLY A 32 -0.05 15.53 7.58
N LEU A 33 0.99 16.01 6.90
CA LEU A 33 1.60 17.32 7.19
C LEU A 33 0.64 18.50 6.94
N THR A 34 -0.42 18.32 6.16
CA THR A 34 -1.43 19.37 5.95
C THR A 34 -2.18 19.73 7.22
N PHE A 35 -2.25 18.85 8.23
CA PHE A 35 -2.82 19.15 9.53
C PHE A 35 -1.95 20.11 10.34
N ALA A 36 -0.63 20.13 10.14
CA ALA A 36 0.28 21.05 10.80
C ALA A 36 0.20 22.48 10.24
N ALA A 37 -0.45 22.68 9.11
CA ALA A 37 -0.53 24.00 8.48
C ALA A 37 -1.53 24.88 9.25
N PRO A 38 -1.17 26.12 9.67
CA PRO A 38 -2.05 27.05 10.42
C PRO A 38 -3.18 27.63 9.55
N VAL A 39 -3.52 26.95 8.47
CA VAL A 39 -4.52 27.38 7.48
C VAL A 39 -5.94 27.24 7.99
N TRP A 40 -6.15 26.40 9.03
CA TRP A 40 -7.47 26.19 9.65
C TRP A 40 -7.98 27.42 10.41
N GLU A 41 -7.06 28.31 10.84
CA GLU A 41 -7.38 29.55 11.54
C GLU A 41 -7.47 30.75 10.61
N SER A 42 -7.10 30.61 9.34
CA SER A 42 -7.09 31.71 8.37
C SER A 42 -8.41 31.74 7.57
N GLU A 43 -8.96 32.95 7.41
CA GLU A 43 -10.16 33.20 6.56
C GLU A 43 -9.93 32.97 5.05
N MET A 44 -8.80 32.34 4.68
CA MET A 44 -8.45 32.10 3.28
C MET A 44 -9.12 30.84 2.74
N HIS A 45 -10.36 30.95 2.33
CA HIS A 45 -11.19 29.88 1.73
C HIS A 45 -10.51 29.10 0.59
N GLY A 46 -9.58 29.73 -0.14
CA GLY A 46 -8.83 29.09 -1.22
C GLY A 46 -7.83 28.02 -0.75
N LEU A 47 -7.19 28.23 0.39
CA LEU A 47 -6.24 27.28 0.97
C LEU A 47 -6.96 26.06 1.56
N SER A 48 -8.10 26.24 2.20
CA SER A 48 -8.93 25.14 2.71
C SER A 48 -9.37 24.20 1.57
N PHE A 49 -9.73 24.76 0.42
CA PHE A 49 -10.09 23.97 -0.76
C PHE A 49 -8.91 23.11 -1.25
N LEU A 50 -7.69 23.66 -1.28
CA LEU A 50 -6.50 22.89 -1.66
C LEU A 50 -6.21 21.72 -0.69
N LEU A 51 -6.41 21.92 0.62
CA LEU A 51 -6.22 20.86 1.61
C LEU A 51 -7.22 19.70 1.40
N VAL A 52 -8.48 20.02 1.17
CA VAL A 52 -9.51 19.01 0.84
C VAL A 52 -9.13 18.25 -0.42
N LEU A 53 -8.60 18.94 -1.43
CA LEU A 53 -8.14 18.33 -2.68
C LEU A 53 -6.98 17.35 -2.45
N VAL A 54 -6.02 17.69 -1.58
CA VAL A 54 -4.92 16.79 -1.19
C VAL A 54 -5.45 15.52 -0.51
N TRP A 55 -6.46 15.64 0.36
CA TRP A 55 -7.07 14.48 1.01
C TRP A 55 -7.83 13.60 0.03
N MET A 56 -8.58 14.20 -0.91
CA MET A 56 -9.21 13.45 -1.99
C MET A 56 -8.18 12.69 -2.81
N LEU A 57 -7.06 13.33 -3.15
CA LEU A 57 -5.98 12.71 -3.90
C LEU A 57 -5.35 11.54 -3.13
N TYR A 58 -5.20 11.66 -1.81
CA TYR A 58 -4.75 10.58 -0.95
C TYR A 58 -5.72 9.38 -0.97
N TYR A 59 -7.03 9.62 -0.89
CA TYR A 59 -8.05 8.58 -1.02
C TYR A 59 -7.96 7.85 -2.36
N PHE A 60 -7.83 8.59 -3.45
CA PHE A 60 -7.65 8.00 -4.78
C PHE A 60 -6.33 7.23 -4.89
N ALA A 61 -5.28 7.68 -4.23
CA ALA A 61 -4.00 6.97 -4.18
C ALA A 61 -4.12 5.61 -3.49
N ILE A 62 -4.83 5.51 -2.38
CA ILE A 62 -5.09 4.22 -1.70
C ILE A 62 -5.81 3.25 -2.64
N ILE A 63 -6.89 3.70 -3.28
CA ILE A 63 -7.67 2.88 -4.21
C ILE A 63 -6.79 2.48 -5.41
N GLY A 64 -6.07 3.43 -5.98
CA GLY A 64 -5.19 3.21 -7.12
C GLY A 64 -4.07 2.20 -6.83
N VAL A 65 -3.42 2.30 -5.68
CA VAL A 65 -2.37 1.35 -5.26
C VAL A 65 -2.96 -0.02 -4.98
N SER A 66 -4.12 -0.11 -4.31
CA SER A 66 -4.79 -1.37 -4.03
C SER A 66 -5.14 -2.13 -5.32
N ILE A 67 -5.82 -1.46 -6.25
CA ILE A 67 -6.18 -2.03 -7.55
C ILE A 67 -4.91 -2.29 -8.39
N GLY A 68 -3.96 -1.37 -8.39
CA GLY A 68 -2.73 -1.46 -9.17
C GLY A 68 -1.88 -2.68 -8.81
N VAL A 69 -1.71 -2.98 -7.52
CA VAL A 69 -0.98 -4.16 -7.06
C VAL A 69 -1.70 -5.44 -7.50
N VAL A 70 -3.02 -5.52 -7.31
CA VAL A 70 -3.81 -6.70 -7.69
C VAL A 70 -3.74 -6.93 -9.21
N LEU A 71 -3.96 -5.89 -10.00
CA LEU A 71 -3.90 -5.97 -11.46
C LEU A 71 -2.50 -6.35 -11.95
N TYR A 72 -1.45 -5.74 -11.41
CA TYR A 72 -0.07 -6.07 -11.76
C TYR A 72 0.23 -7.54 -11.52
N LEU A 73 -0.12 -8.06 -10.34
CA LEU A 73 0.10 -9.45 -9.99
C LEU A 73 -0.73 -10.40 -10.85
N ALA A 74 -1.97 -10.06 -11.16
CA ALA A 74 -2.85 -10.83 -12.03
C ALA A 74 -2.32 -10.90 -13.47
N ILE A 75 -1.90 -9.76 -14.05
CA ILE A 75 -1.32 -9.69 -15.40
C ILE A 75 -0.02 -10.49 -15.44
N ARG A 76 0.82 -10.37 -14.43
CA ARG A 76 2.06 -11.12 -14.32
C ARG A 76 1.80 -12.63 -14.26
N PHE A 77 0.83 -13.06 -13.45
CA PHE A 77 0.44 -14.48 -13.37
C PHE A 77 -0.04 -14.99 -14.73
N TYR A 78 -0.93 -14.24 -15.38
CA TYR A 78 -1.43 -14.59 -16.69
C TYR A 78 -0.29 -14.72 -17.72
N LYS A 79 0.60 -13.73 -17.74
CA LYS A 79 1.73 -13.72 -18.67
C LYS A 79 2.66 -14.91 -18.47
N ASN A 80 2.95 -15.24 -17.21
CA ASN A 80 3.85 -16.34 -16.88
C ASN A 80 3.25 -17.74 -17.08
N MET A 81 1.91 -17.87 -17.10
CA MET A 81 1.25 -19.18 -17.23
C MET A 81 0.71 -19.45 -18.63
N TYR A 82 0.31 -18.41 -19.37
CA TYR A 82 -0.48 -18.57 -20.61
C TYR A 82 0.20 -18.01 -21.86
N THR A 83 1.38 -17.37 -21.73
CA THR A 83 2.15 -16.89 -22.89
C THR A 83 3.36 -17.79 -23.16
N ASP A 84 4.22 -17.39 -24.09
CA ASP A 84 5.40 -18.15 -24.56
C ASP A 84 6.34 -18.58 -23.43
N GLU A 85 6.43 -17.80 -22.34
CA GLU A 85 7.15 -18.19 -21.13
C GLU A 85 6.50 -19.39 -20.41
N GLY A 86 5.17 -19.53 -20.51
CA GLY A 86 4.42 -20.67 -19.99
C GLY A 86 4.79 -21.97 -20.68
N TYR A 87 4.99 -21.96 -22.01
CA TYR A 87 5.39 -23.14 -22.76
C TYR A 87 6.76 -23.69 -22.31
N LEU A 88 7.73 -22.81 -22.09
CA LEU A 88 9.06 -23.20 -21.59
C LEU A 88 9.01 -23.73 -20.13
N THR A 89 8.11 -23.22 -19.32
CA THR A 89 7.94 -23.70 -17.94
C THR A 89 7.28 -25.08 -17.87
N HIS A 90 6.44 -25.44 -18.83
CA HIS A 90 5.84 -26.78 -18.93
C HIS A 90 6.81 -27.86 -19.42
N THR A 91 7.95 -27.50 -20.00
CA THR A 91 9.01 -28.44 -20.41
C THR A 91 9.97 -28.80 -19.26
N LEU A 92 9.86 -28.13 -18.10
CA LEU A 92 10.66 -28.46 -16.92
C LEU A 92 10.16 -29.78 -16.29
N PRO A 93 11.07 -30.62 -15.74
CA PRO A 93 10.72 -31.86 -15.05
C PRO A 93 10.15 -31.61 -13.64
N VAL A 94 9.11 -30.81 -13.55
CA VAL A 94 8.38 -30.46 -12.31
C VAL A 94 6.91 -30.76 -12.51
N THR A 95 6.22 -31.19 -11.45
CA THR A 95 4.77 -31.43 -11.52
C THR A 95 4.02 -30.10 -11.70
N SER A 96 2.96 -30.10 -12.49
CA SER A 96 2.11 -28.92 -12.75
C SER A 96 1.62 -28.26 -11.45
N HIS A 97 1.40 -29.04 -10.41
CA HIS A 97 1.00 -28.57 -9.09
C HIS A 97 2.11 -27.76 -8.39
N GLN A 98 3.36 -28.20 -8.46
CA GLN A 98 4.51 -27.46 -7.90
C GLN A 98 4.74 -26.16 -8.64
N LEU A 99 4.54 -26.15 -9.95
CA LEU A 99 4.66 -24.96 -10.78
C LEU A 99 3.61 -23.91 -10.40
N LEU A 100 2.36 -24.32 -10.24
CA LEU A 100 1.27 -23.43 -9.84
C LEU A 100 1.56 -22.78 -8.45
N TRP A 101 1.90 -23.59 -7.44
CA TRP A 101 2.20 -23.10 -6.11
C TRP A 101 3.41 -22.16 -6.07
N SER A 102 4.44 -22.42 -6.86
CA SER A 102 5.62 -21.54 -6.95
C SER A 102 5.29 -20.12 -7.39
N LYS A 103 4.20 -19.93 -8.13
CA LYS A 103 3.74 -18.63 -8.62
C LYS A 103 2.66 -18.01 -7.73
N MET A 104 1.76 -18.82 -7.15
CA MET A 104 0.70 -18.33 -6.28
C MET A 104 1.22 -17.80 -4.94
N ILE A 105 2.21 -18.48 -4.35
CA ILE A 105 2.77 -18.08 -3.03
C ILE A 105 3.37 -16.67 -3.05
N PRO A 106 4.25 -16.29 -4.01
CA PRO A 106 4.76 -14.92 -4.08
C PRO A 106 3.67 -13.88 -4.30
N MET A 107 2.65 -14.20 -5.11
CA MET A 107 1.52 -13.29 -5.34
C MET A 107 0.73 -13.02 -4.05
N ALA A 108 0.37 -14.09 -3.32
CA ALA A 108 -0.32 -13.96 -2.05
C ALA A 108 0.51 -13.16 -1.04
N ALA A 109 1.80 -13.44 -0.94
CA ALA A 109 2.71 -12.73 -0.05
C ALA A 109 2.78 -11.22 -0.39
N TRP A 110 2.88 -10.84 -1.67
CA TRP A 110 2.90 -9.44 -2.08
C TRP A 110 1.56 -8.74 -1.84
N ASN A 111 0.42 -9.43 -1.98
CA ASN A 111 -0.88 -8.87 -1.59
C ASN A 111 -0.95 -8.59 -0.08
N ILE A 112 -0.44 -9.49 0.76
CA ILE A 112 -0.38 -9.29 2.21
C ILE A 112 0.52 -8.10 2.54
N ILE A 113 1.71 -8.02 1.94
CA ILE A 113 2.66 -6.90 2.15
C ILE A 113 2.02 -5.56 1.72
N ALA A 114 1.33 -5.54 0.58
CA ALA A 114 0.62 -4.35 0.11
C ALA A 114 -0.49 -3.93 1.07
N THR A 115 -1.26 -4.87 1.59
CA THR A 115 -2.31 -4.59 2.59
C THR A 115 -1.71 -4.01 3.87
N ILE A 116 -0.61 -4.57 4.37
CA ILE A 116 0.12 -4.04 5.52
C ILE A 116 0.64 -2.62 5.22
N GLY A 117 1.19 -2.38 4.04
CA GLY A 117 1.65 -1.07 3.61
C GLY A 117 0.53 -0.02 3.59
N ILE A 118 -0.66 -0.39 3.12
CA ILE A 118 -1.85 0.47 3.15
C ILE A 118 -2.27 0.76 4.59
N LEU A 119 -2.30 -0.25 5.47
CA LEU A 119 -2.65 -0.06 6.88
C LEU A 119 -1.66 0.88 7.59
N ILE A 120 -0.36 0.74 7.33
CA ILE A 120 0.67 1.64 7.86
C ILE A 120 0.45 3.06 7.34
N SER A 121 0.14 3.24 6.06
CA SER A 121 -0.16 4.54 5.47
C SER A 121 -1.35 5.22 6.17
N VAL A 122 -2.44 4.48 6.38
CA VAL A 122 -3.63 4.99 7.09
C VAL A 122 -3.31 5.30 8.55
N ALA A 123 -2.50 4.48 9.23
CA ALA A 123 -2.07 4.75 10.60
C ALA A 123 -1.23 6.03 10.70
N ILE A 124 -0.28 6.25 9.79
CA ILE A 124 0.52 7.48 9.74
C ILE A 124 -0.37 8.70 9.57
N PHE A 125 -1.28 8.66 8.60
CA PHE A 125 -2.23 9.76 8.34
C PHE A 125 -3.10 10.03 9.56
N GLY A 126 -3.68 8.99 10.17
CA GLY A 126 -4.54 9.10 11.37
C GLY A 126 -3.79 9.63 12.59
N LEU A 127 -2.57 9.14 12.87
CA LEU A 127 -1.76 9.62 13.98
C LEU A 127 -1.38 11.11 13.82
N MET A 128 -1.06 11.53 12.60
CA MET A 128 -0.81 12.95 12.32
C MET A 128 -2.08 13.78 12.51
N ALA A 129 -3.24 13.32 12.03
CA ALA A 129 -4.51 14.00 12.22
C ALA A 129 -4.81 14.18 13.73
N ILE A 130 -4.67 13.13 14.52
CA ILE A 130 -4.88 13.20 15.98
C ILE A 130 -3.88 14.14 16.63
N GLY A 131 -2.58 14.05 16.27
CA GLY A 131 -1.53 14.85 16.90
C GLY A 131 -1.64 16.36 16.65
N PHE A 132 -2.21 16.79 15.53
CA PHE A 132 -2.33 18.20 15.16
C PHE A 132 -3.71 18.79 15.41
N LEU A 133 -4.76 17.97 15.50
CA LEU A 133 -6.13 18.45 15.77
C LEU A 133 -6.45 18.57 17.26
N GLN A 134 -5.54 18.17 18.15
CA GLN A 134 -5.78 18.31 19.59
C GLN A 134 -5.63 19.76 20.04
N PRO A 135 -6.66 20.38 20.65
CA PRO A 135 -6.51 21.60 21.39
C PRO A 135 -5.89 21.27 22.76
N ASP A 136 -4.79 21.95 23.07
CA ASP A 136 -4.21 22.09 24.41
C ASP A 136 -3.84 20.82 25.21
N GLY A 137 -2.66 20.28 24.94
CA GLY A 137 -1.87 19.60 25.97
C GLY A 137 -2.24 18.18 26.36
N MET A 138 -3.29 17.58 25.80
CA MET A 138 -3.54 16.14 25.97
C MET A 138 -2.59 15.32 25.10
N GLY A 139 -1.80 14.46 25.73
CA GLY A 139 -0.91 13.55 25.01
C GLY A 139 -1.69 12.52 24.18
N ILE A 140 -1.09 12.06 23.08
CA ILE A 140 -1.66 11.01 22.20
C ILE A 140 -2.15 9.79 23.01
N TRP A 141 -1.49 9.47 24.10
CA TRP A 141 -1.86 8.38 25.01
C TRP A 141 -3.17 8.62 25.75
N GLU A 142 -3.43 9.84 26.21
CA GLU A 142 -4.66 10.19 26.90
C GLU A 142 -5.86 10.13 25.97
N THR A 143 -5.70 10.52 24.69
CA THR A 143 -6.77 10.42 23.69
C THR A 143 -7.09 8.97 23.36
N ILE A 144 -6.07 8.11 23.23
CA ILE A 144 -6.27 6.68 22.96
C ILE A 144 -6.97 6.00 24.14
N THR A 145 -6.62 6.34 25.37
CA THR A 145 -7.28 5.80 26.58
C THR A 145 -8.72 6.27 26.69
N TYR A 146 -9.01 7.53 26.40
CA TYR A 146 -10.40 8.03 26.36
C TYR A 146 -11.26 7.32 25.31
N MET A 147 -10.73 7.05 24.11
CA MET A 147 -11.45 6.31 23.07
C MET A 147 -11.61 4.82 23.38
N ALA A 148 -10.79 4.26 24.27
CA ALA A 148 -10.87 2.85 24.66
C ALA A 148 -11.81 2.60 25.85
N GLU A 149 -12.22 3.68 26.57
CA GLU A 149 -13.12 3.60 27.73
C GLU A 149 -14.60 3.86 27.38
N GLU A 150 -14.92 4.32 26.16
CA GLU A 150 -16.28 4.42 25.62
C GLU A 150 -16.71 3.17 24.85
#